data_0581ffa670e37b04ede2e8a42d9a7303
#
_entry.id   0581ffa670e37b04ede2e8a42d9a7303
#
_cell.length_a   1.000
_cell.length_b   1.000
_cell.length_c   1.000
_cell.angle_alpha   90.00
_cell.angle_beta   90.00
_cell.angle_gamma   90.00
#
_symmetry.space_group_name_H-M   'P 1'
#
loop_
_entity.id
_entity.type
_entity.pdbx_description
1 polymer ?
#
loop_
_entity_poly.entity_id
_entity_poly.type
_entity_poly.pdbx_seq_one_letter_code
_entity_poly.pdbx_strand_id
1 'polypeptide(L)'
;RELCAHARDKGDKPICCEVFDYDIDKKALIGPAPLAARYAGIIREEFGNFGLLADLSHIPMIHETIEESILPVKDYIIHAHMGNTVIKSPDCEAYGDNHPRFGFPDSENDVNELAGYLRLLLKTGFLNEKTRPIVSFEVKPWKDEPSEAVIANAKRTLNLAWELV
;
A
#
# COMPACT_ATOMS: atom_id res chain seq x y z
N ARG A 1 -20.34 0.43 -6.10
CA ARG A 1 -21.43 1.37 -5.70
C ARG A 1 -22.35 0.77 -4.65
N GLU A 2 -22.89 -0.44 -4.84
CA GLU A 2 -23.80 -1.09 -3.87
C GLU A 2 -23.18 -1.21 -2.46
N LEU A 3 -21.90 -1.60 -2.38
CA LEU A 3 -21.19 -1.66 -1.09
C LEU A 3 -21.06 -0.29 -0.43
N CYS A 4 -20.78 0.76 -1.20
CA CYS A 4 -20.69 2.13 -0.67
C CYS A 4 -22.03 2.62 -0.14
N ALA A 5 -23.12 2.38 -0.88
CA ALA A 5 -24.48 2.71 -0.45
C ALA A 5 -24.84 1.96 0.83
N HIS A 6 -24.62 0.64 0.87
CA HIS A 6 -24.90 -0.17 2.05
C HIS A 6 -24.09 0.31 3.27
N ALA A 7 -22.78 0.57 3.10
CA ALA A 7 -21.91 1.03 4.17
C ALA A 7 -22.32 2.42 4.69
N ARG A 8 -22.75 3.33 3.81
CA ARG A 8 -23.30 4.63 4.17
C ARG A 8 -24.55 4.47 5.04
N ASP A 9 -25.48 3.61 4.63
CA ASP A 9 -26.73 3.36 5.36
C ASP A 9 -26.50 2.67 6.73
N LYS A 10 -25.34 2.01 6.91
CA LYS A 10 -24.93 1.35 8.16
C LYS A 10 -24.01 2.22 9.04
N GLY A 11 -24.05 3.53 8.90
CA GLY A 11 -23.30 4.48 9.74
C GLY A 11 -22.09 5.08 9.01
N ASP A 12 -22.21 5.25 7.72
CA ASP A 12 -21.23 5.93 6.85
C ASP A 12 -19.80 5.36 6.98
N LYS A 13 -19.71 4.03 7.00
CA LYS A 13 -18.41 3.35 7.06
C LYS A 13 -17.63 3.58 5.77
N PRO A 14 -16.33 3.90 5.84
CA PRO A 14 -15.52 4.02 4.65
C PRO A 14 -15.36 2.67 3.96
N ILE A 15 -15.41 2.68 2.64
CA ILE A 15 -15.07 1.56 1.77
C ILE A 15 -13.73 1.87 1.12
N CYS A 16 -12.76 0.99 1.29
CA CYS A 16 -11.43 1.11 0.72
C CYS A 16 -11.23 0.07 -0.38
N CYS A 17 -10.79 0.51 -1.55
CA CYS A 17 -10.36 -0.38 -2.62
C CYS A 17 -8.84 -0.38 -2.68
N GLU A 18 -8.26 -1.54 -2.48
CA GLU A 18 -6.82 -1.73 -2.62
C GLU A 18 -6.42 -1.85 -4.08
N VAL A 19 -5.29 -1.24 -4.42
CA VAL A 19 -4.73 -1.28 -5.78
C VAL A 19 -3.75 -2.44 -5.88
N PHE A 20 -4.00 -3.36 -6.81
CA PHE A 20 -3.20 -4.57 -7.02
C PHE A 20 -2.54 -4.59 -8.40
N ASP A 21 -1.60 -5.51 -8.57
CA ASP A 21 -0.95 -5.82 -9.84
C ASP A 21 -1.94 -6.33 -10.90
N TYR A 22 -1.56 -6.16 -12.17
CA TYR A 22 -2.35 -6.60 -13.32
C TYR A 22 -1.76 -7.80 -14.08
N ASP A 23 -0.53 -8.23 -13.79
CA ASP A 23 0.16 -9.26 -14.55
C ASP A 23 1.02 -10.25 -13.73
N ILE A 24 1.34 -9.96 -12.47
CA ILE A 24 2.25 -10.78 -11.65
C ILE A 24 1.49 -11.85 -10.88
N ASP A 25 0.61 -11.46 -9.95
CA ASP A 25 -0.05 -12.37 -9.00
C ASP A 25 -1.58 -12.23 -9.03
N LYS A 26 -2.14 -11.11 -8.55
CA LYS A 26 -3.59 -10.90 -8.45
C LYS A 26 -4.26 -10.65 -9.79
N LYS A 27 -3.55 -10.08 -10.75
CA LYS A 27 -4.03 -9.78 -12.10
C LYS A 27 -5.36 -9.02 -12.08
N ALA A 28 -5.41 -7.99 -11.23
CA ALA A 28 -6.60 -7.19 -10.98
C ALA A 28 -6.91 -6.24 -12.14
N LEU A 29 -8.19 -5.89 -12.31
CA LEU A 29 -8.62 -4.91 -13.31
C LEU A 29 -8.15 -3.49 -13.01
N ILE A 30 -8.01 -3.14 -11.74
CA ILE A 30 -7.57 -1.84 -11.26
C ILE A 30 -6.15 -1.98 -10.70
N GLY A 31 -5.16 -1.75 -11.57
CA GLY A 31 -3.73 -1.85 -11.26
C GLY A 31 -3.03 -0.50 -11.40
N PRO A 32 -2.74 0.01 -12.63
CA PRO A 32 -2.01 1.26 -12.83
C PRO A 32 -2.68 2.46 -12.15
N ALA A 33 -1.87 3.31 -11.50
CA ALA A 33 -2.37 4.44 -10.72
C ALA A 33 -3.29 5.40 -11.50
N PRO A 34 -3.05 5.73 -12.77
CA PRO A 34 -4.00 6.55 -13.54
C PRO A 34 -5.37 5.90 -13.70
N LEU A 35 -5.43 4.56 -13.82
CA LEU A 35 -6.69 3.82 -13.91
C LEU A 35 -7.40 3.80 -12.55
N ALA A 36 -6.64 3.58 -11.46
CA ALA A 36 -7.14 3.64 -10.09
C ALA A 36 -7.73 5.03 -9.77
N ALA A 37 -7.04 6.11 -10.15
CA ALA A 37 -7.51 7.48 -9.99
C ALA A 37 -8.83 7.72 -10.73
N ARG A 38 -8.91 7.30 -11.99
CA ARG A 38 -10.15 7.39 -12.78
C ARG A 38 -11.30 6.61 -12.15
N TYR A 39 -11.04 5.39 -11.72
CA TYR A 39 -12.01 4.55 -11.03
C TYR A 39 -12.53 5.22 -9.75
N ALA A 40 -11.60 5.68 -8.90
CA ALA A 40 -11.96 6.35 -7.65
C ALA A 40 -12.74 7.63 -7.89
N GLY A 41 -12.36 8.44 -8.88
CA GLY A 41 -13.09 9.65 -9.29
C GLY A 41 -14.56 9.36 -9.63
N ILE A 42 -14.81 8.35 -10.47
CA ILE A 42 -16.17 7.93 -10.85
C ILE A 42 -17.02 7.49 -9.64
N ILE A 43 -16.42 6.82 -8.66
CA ILE A 43 -17.17 6.40 -7.46
C ILE A 43 -17.41 7.58 -6.52
N ARG A 44 -16.41 8.47 -6.37
CA ARG A 44 -16.46 9.64 -5.48
C ARG A 44 -17.45 10.72 -5.96
N GLU A 45 -17.85 10.73 -7.23
CA GLU A 45 -18.94 11.58 -7.69
C GLU A 45 -20.26 11.32 -6.94
N GLU A 46 -20.48 10.10 -6.47
CA GLU A 46 -21.73 9.69 -5.80
C GLU A 46 -21.53 9.32 -4.32
N PHE A 47 -20.35 8.79 -3.98
CA PHE A 47 -20.09 8.20 -2.66
C PHE A 47 -18.86 8.81 -2.00
N GLY A 48 -19.06 9.74 -1.06
CA GLY A 48 -17.99 10.35 -0.28
C GLY A 48 -17.26 9.38 0.66
N ASN A 49 -17.87 8.25 0.98
CA ASN A 49 -17.33 7.20 1.84
C ASN A 49 -16.47 6.16 1.11
N PHE A 50 -16.04 6.44 -0.14
CA PHE A 50 -15.13 5.59 -0.91
C PHE A 50 -13.72 6.17 -0.93
N GLY A 51 -12.70 5.31 -0.93
CA GLY A 51 -11.31 5.70 -1.15
C GLY A 51 -10.44 4.55 -1.62
N LEU A 52 -9.15 4.83 -1.78
CA LEU A 52 -8.15 3.85 -2.17
C LEU A 52 -7.23 3.52 -0.98
N LEU A 53 -6.76 2.29 -0.96
CA LEU A 53 -5.64 1.86 -0.16
C LEU A 53 -4.41 1.79 -1.07
N ALA A 54 -3.34 2.47 -0.67
CA ALA A 54 -2.04 2.41 -1.31
C ALA A 54 -1.13 1.51 -0.49
N ASP A 55 -0.61 0.44 -1.10
CA ASP A 55 0.35 -0.45 -0.48
C ASP A 55 1.73 -0.30 -1.14
N LEU A 56 2.74 -0.07 -0.31
CA LEU A 56 4.13 0.00 -0.77
C LEU A 56 4.58 -1.29 -1.46
N SER A 57 4.09 -2.45 -1.02
CA SER A 57 4.45 -3.75 -1.60
C SER A 57 3.94 -3.91 -3.04
N HIS A 58 2.81 -3.30 -3.38
CA HIS A 58 2.21 -3.41 -4.71
C HIS A 58 2.83 -2.47 -5.75
N ILE A 59 3.51 -1.40 -5.32
CA ILE A 59 4.11 -0.41 -6.22
C ILE A 59 5.09 -1.06 -7.22
N PRO A 60 6.07 -1.87 -6.79
CA PRO A 60 6.93 -2.58 -7.73
C PRO A 60 6.15 -3.58 -8.61
N MET A 61 5.10 -4.20 -8.07
CA MET A 61 4.29 -5.20 -8.79
C MET A 61 3.45 -4.59 -9.91
N ILE A 62 3.12 -3.30 -9.84
CA ILE A 62 2.46 -2.56 -10.94
C ILE A 62 3.45 -1.84 -11.86
N HIS A 63 4.76 -2.09 -11.68
CA HIS A 63 5.85 -1.55 -12.49
C HIS A 63 5.94 0.00 -12.44
N GLU A 64 5.54 0.59 -11.35
CA GLU A 64 5.58 2.04 -11.13
C GLU A 64 6.62 2.43 -10.09
N THR A 65 7.09 3.66 -10.16
CA THR A 65 7.81 4.31 -9.06
C THR A 65 6.83 4.76 -7.98
N ILE A 66 7.33 5.09 -6.78
CA ILE A 66 6.49 5.60 -5.69
C ILE A 66 5.73 6.86 -6.12
N GLU A 67 6.39 7.76 -6.86
CA GLU A 67 5.77 8.99 -7.39
C GLU A 67 4.67 8.69 -8.41
N GLU A 68 4.92 7.79 -9.35
CA GLU A 68 3.95 7.39 -10.37
C GLU A 68 2.71 6.73 -9.76
N SER A 69 2.89 5.95 -8.69
CA SER A 69 1.79 5.29 -8.00
C SER A 69 0.98 6.23 -7.11
N ILE A 70 1.63 7.15 -6.40
CA ILE A 70 0.96 7.92 -5.34
C ILE A 70 0.39 9.24 -5.85
N LEU A 71 1.10 9.97 -6.72
CA LEU A 71 0.66 11.31 -7.12
C LEU A 71 -0.70 11.32 -7.85
N PRO A 72 -1.00 10.38 -8.77
CA PRO A 72 -2.31 10.37 -9.44
C PRO A 72 -3.49 10.07 -8.50
N VAL A 73 -3.25 9.32 -7.43
CA VAL A 73 -4.30 8.85 -6.51
C VAL A 73 -4.34 9.59 -5.17
N LYS A 74 -3.45 10.56 -4.94
CA LYS A 74 -3.25 11.23 -3.64
C LYS A 74 -4.53 11.73 -2.97
N ASP A 75 -5.48 12.23 -3.75
CA ASP A 75 -6.74 12.81 -3.23
C ASP A 75 -7.79 11.73 -2.90
N TYR A 76 -7.51 10.49 -3.23
CA TYR A 76 -8.38 9.33 -3.01
C TYR A 76 -7.86 8.38 -1.94
N ILE A 77 -6.59 8.51 -1.51
CA ILE A 77 -6.00 7.62 -0.51
C ILE A 77 -6.65 7.88 0.84
N ILE A 78 -7.19 6.84 1.46
CA ILE A 78 -7.77 6.87 2.81
C ILE A 78 -7.09 5.90 3.77
N HIS A 79 -6.27 4.99 3.27
CA HIS A 79 -5.47 4.03 4.01
C HIS A 79 -4.14 3.79 3.28
N ALA A 80 -3.10 3.47 4.02
CA ALA A 80 -1.81 3.12 3.45
C ALA A 80 -1.21 1.90 4.15
N HIS A 81 -0.62 0.99 3.38
CA HIS A 81 0.14 -0.13 3.90
C HIS A 81 1.64 0.05 3.68
N MET A 82 2.40 -0.44 4.63
CA MET A 82 3.85 -0.56 4.59
C MET A 82 4.19 -2.04 4.50
N GLY A 83 4.47 -2.51 3.31
CA GLY A 83 4.73 -3.90 3.01
C GLY A 83 5.95 -4.11 2.10
N ASN A 84 6.23 -5.36 1.81
CA ASN A 84 7.35 -5.77 0.97
C ASN A 84 6.91 -6.89 0.02
N THR A 85 7.62 -7.05 -1.08
CA THR A 85 7.35 -8.05 -2.11
C THR A 85 8.65 -8.55 -2.73
N VAL A 86 8.60 -9.67 -3.43
CA VAL A 86 9.69 -10.19 -4.26
C VAL A 86 9.20 -10.28 -5.70
N ILE A 87 9.81 -9.53 -6.60
CA ILE A 87 9.56 -9.65 -8.06
C ILE A 87 10.85 -9.82 -8.88
N LYS A 88 12.03 -9.60 -8.29
CA LYS A 88 13.34 -9.79 -8.95
C LYS A 88 13.68 -11.26 -9.22
N SER A 89 13.17 -12.16 -8.41
CA SER A 89 13.49 -13.59 -8.44
C SER A 89 12.23 -14.43 -8.64
N PRO A 90 11.78 -14.69 -9.87
CA PRO A 90 10.56 -15.47 -10.14
C PRO A 90 10.55 -16.89 -9.55
N ASP A 91 11.75 -17.46 -9.35
CA ASP A 91 11.91 -18.80 -8.74
C ASP A 91 11.87 -18.76 -7.19
N CYS A 92 11.80 -17.58 -6.59
CA CYS A 92 11.66 -17.44 -5.14
C CYS A 92 10.26 -17.85 -4.70
N GLU A 93 10.18 -18.69 -3.67
CA GLU A 93 8.90 -19.12 -3.10
C GLU A 93 8.06 -17.92 -2.58
N ALA A 94 8.72 -16.79 -2.22
CA ALA A 94 8.08 -15.55 -1.78
C ALA A 94 7.74 -14.60 -2.95
N TYR A 95 7.86 -15.06 -4.21
CA TYR A 95 7.53 -14.26 -5.38
C TYR A 95 6.05 -13.82 -5.39
N GLY A 96 5.82 -12.57 -5.79
CA GLY A 96 4.48 -11.98 -5.87
C GLY A 96 4.00 -11.38 -4.55
N ASP A 97 2.70 -11.37 -4.34
CA ASP A 97 2.00 -10.73 -3.23
C ASP A 97 2.05 -11.57 -1.94
N ASN A 98 3.26 -11.82 -1.48
CA ASN A 98 3.52 -12.68 -0.32
C ASN A 98 3.93 -11.93 0.95
N HIS A 99 4.16 -10.64 0.86
CA HIS A 99 4.47 -9.74 1.99
C HIS A 99 5.54 -10.25 2.96
N PRO A 100 6.72 -10.71 2.50
CA PRO A 100 7.79 -11.08 3.41
C PRO A 100 8.27 -9.85 4.20
N ARG A 101 8.99 -10.06 5.30
CA ARG A 101 9.57 -8.96 6.09
C ARG A 101 10.41 -8.00 5.23
N PHE A 102 10.56 -6.77 5.68
CA PHE A 102 11.49 -5.82 5.06
C PHE A 102 12.92 -6.37 5.01
N GLY A 103 13.63 -6.09 3.92
CA GLY A 103 14.98 -6.60 3.70
C GLY A 103 15.05 -8.13 3.55
N PHE A 104 13.96 -8.79 3.16
CA PHE A 104 13.98 -10.19 2.76
C PHE A 104 14.88 -10.36 1.51
N PRO A 105 15.62 -11.48 1.37
CA PRO A 105 16.48 -11.69 0.19
C PRO A 105 15.74 -11.46 -1.12
N ASP A 106 16.36 -10.74 -2.04
CA ASP A 106 15.83 -10.39 -3.37
C ASP A 106 14.51 -9.61 -3.36
N SER A 107 14.10 -9.08 -2.19
CA SER A 107 12.88 -8.27 -2.10
C SER A 107 13.08 -6.82 -2.55
N GLU A 108 11.97 -6.12 -2.74
CA GLU A 108 11.94 -4.79 -3.33
C GLU A 108 12.09 -3.67 -2.29
N ASN A 109 11.52 -3.85 -1.09
CA ASN A 109 11.38 -2.79 -0.11
C ASN A 109 12.20 -3.04 1.17
N ASP A 110 12.93 -2.01 1.59
CA ASP A 110 13.60 -1.91 2.89
C ASP A 110 13.53 -0.46 3.37
N VAL A 111 14.48 -0.02 4.16
CA VAL A 111 14.53 1.30 4.80
C VAL A 111 14.41 2.46 3.80
N ASN A 112 15.14 2.42 2.68
CA ASN A 112 15.17 3.52 1.71
C ASN A 112 13.84 3.69 0.97
N GLU A 113 13.24 2.59 0.51
CA GLU A 113 11.96 2.59 -0.19
C GLU A 113 10.84 3.05 0.76
N LEU A 114 10.84 2.54 2.00
CA LEU A 114 9.90 2.99 3.02
C LEU A 114 10.06 4.49 3.33
N ALA A 115 11.29 4.99 3.45
CA ALA A 115 11.55 6.42 3.66
C ALA A 115 11.04 7.28 2.49
N GLY A 116 11.27 6.84 1.25
CA GLY A 116 10.74 7.51 0.04
C GLY A 116 9.21 7.57 0.06
N TYR A 117 8.57 6.46 0.40
CA TYR A 117 7.12 6.37 0.50
C TYR A 117 6.54 7.30 1.57
N LEU A 118 7.07 7.24 2.79
CA LEU A 118 6.63 8.11 3.91
C LEU A 118 6.82 9.60 3.58
N ARG A 119 7.95 9.95 2.98
CA ARG A 119 8.25 11.33 2.54
C ARG A 119 7.22 11.82 1.53
N LEU A 120 6.81 10.97 0.59
CA LEU A 120 5.79 11.34 -0.39
C LEU A 120 4.39 11.44 0.22
N LEU A 121 4.02 10.55 1.14
CA LEU A 121 2.76 10.62 1.87
C LEU A 121 2.65 11.89 2.73
N LEU A 122 3.76 12.37 3.32
CA LEU A 122 3.84 13.67 3.99
C LEU A 122 3.69 14.82 3.01
N LYS A 123 4.45 14.80 1.91
CA LYS A 123 4.43 15.85 0.87
C LYS A 123 3.05 16.01 0.23
N THR A 124 2.31 14.93 0.04
CA THR A 124 0.94 14.98 -0.51
C THR A 124 -0.12 15.37 0.52
N GLY A 125 0.26 15.48 1.79
CA GLY A 125 -0.64 15.83 2.88
C GLY A 125 -1.51 14.67 3.38
N PHE A 126 -1.29 13.44 2.89
CA PHE A 126 -1.96 12.26 3.46
C PHE A 126 -1.54 12.06 4.91
N LEU A 127 -0.24 11.94 5.17
CA LEU A 127 0.28 11.95 6.54
C LEU A 127 0.26 13.38 7.10
N ASN A 128 -0.51 13.60 8.15
CA ASN A 128 -0.59 14.90 8.82
C ASN A 128 -1.08 14.74 10.27
N GLU A 129 -0.76 15.71 11.10
CA GLU A 129 -1.11 15.69 12.53
C GLU A 129 -2.61 15.93 12.78
N LYS A 130 -3.32 16.56 11.86
CA LYS A 130 -4.73 16.93 12.03
C LYS A 130 -5.65 15.74 11.92
N THR A 131 -5.51 14.92 10.89
CA THR A 131 -6.38 13.77 10.62
C THR A 131 -5.84 12.48 11.18
N ARG A 132 -4.50 12.37 11.32
CA ARG A 132 -3.80 11.17 11.80
C ARG A 132 -4.29 9.91 11.09
N PRO A 133 -4.14 9.84 9.76
CA PRO A 133 -4.63 8.70 8.99
C PRO A 133 -3.96 7.40 9.41
N ILE A 134 -4.63 6.30 9.12
CA ILE A 134 -4.08 4.98 9.45
C ILE A 134 -3.06 4.59 8.40
N VAL A 135 -1.86 4.21 8.88
CA VAL A 135 -0.83 3.51 8.12
C VAL A 135 -0.49 2.25 8.89
N SER A 136 -0.60 1.10 8.27
CA SER A 136 -0.36 -0.20 8.92
C SER A 136 0.72 -1.00 8.21
N PHE A 137 1.36 -1.89 8.96
CA PHE A 137 2.22 -2.89 8.35
C PHE A 137 1.39 -3.98 7.69
N GLU A 138 1.85 -4.42 6.53
CA GLU A 138 1.40 -5.63 5.88
C GLU A 138 2.61 -6.52 5.59
N VAL A 139 2.99 -7.29 6.58
CA VAL A 139 4.10 -8.26 6.53
C VAL A 139 3.70 -9.54 7.24
N LYS A 140 4.12 -10.66 6.72
CA LYS A 140 3.87 -11.98 7.34
C LYS A 140 5.17 -12.74 7.56
N PRO A 141 5.22 -13.63 8.56
CA PRO A 141 6.32 -14.57 8.73
C PRO A 141 6.49 -15.46 7.50
N TRP A 142 7.72 -15.65 7.10
CA TRP A 142 8.06 -16.58 6.05
C TRP A 142 8.58 -17.88 6.66
N LYS A 143 7.95 -19.03 6.31
CA LYS A 143 8.30 -20.35 6.87
C LYS A 143 8.29 -20.33 8.41
N ASP A 144 9.44 -20.63 9.01
CA ASP A 144 9.61 -20.75 10.46
C ASP A 144 10.01 -19.44 11.14
N GLU A 145 9.89 -18.29 10.46
CA GLU A 145 10.17 -17.00 11.10
C GLU A 145 9.18 -16.75 12.24
N PRO A 146 9.64 -16.39 13.46
CA PRO A 146 8.73 -16.01 14.53
C PRO A 146 8.00 -14.70 14.22
N SER A 147 6.70 -14.63 14.47
CA SER A 147 5.90 -13.42 14.23
C SER A 147 6.45 -12.21 14.98
N GLU A 148 6.96 -12.40 16.19
CA GLU A 148 7.58 -11.35 17.00
C GLU A 148 8.83 -10.76 16.33
N ALA A 149 9.65 -11.60 15.67
CA ALA A 149 10.84 -11.16 14.96
C ALA A 149 10.45 -10.35 13.71
N VAL A 150 9.40 -10.76 12.99
CA VAL A 150 8.88 -10.05 11.81
C VAL A 150 8.32 -8.68 12.21
N ILE A 151 7.54 -8.60 13.30
CA ILE A 151 7.04 -7.33 13.84
C ILE A 151 8.17 -6.44 14.34
N ALA A 152 9.17 -7.01 15.01
CA ALA A 152 10.33 -6.25 15.47
C ALA A 152 11.15 -5.71 14.29
N ASN A 153 11.33 -6.50 13.21
CA ASN A 153 11.94 -6.04 11.96
C ASN A 153 11.16 -4.87 11.37
N ALA A 154 9.83 -4.99 11.20
CA ALA A 154 8.99 -3.95 10.62
C ALA A 154 9.07 -2.63 11.41
N LYS A 155 9.01 -2.69 12.74
CA LYS A 155 9.17 -1.53 13.63
C LYS A 155 10.55 -0.90 13.52
N ARG A 156 11.62 -1.72 13.48
CA ARG A 156 12.99 -1.23 13.31
C ARG A 156 13.15 -0.53 11.94
N THR A 157 12.65 -1.15 10.86
CA THR A 157 12.70 -0.57 9.53
C THR A 157 11.97 0.77 9.48
N LEU A 158 10.78 0.87 10.09
CA LEU A 158 10.04 2.13 10.19
C LEU A 158 10.84 3.21 10.93
N ASN A 159 11.43 2.88 12.08
CA ASN A 159 12.22 3.85 12.84
C ASN A 159 13.41 4.37 12.04
N LEU A 160 14.16 3.48 11.37
CA LEU A 160 15.29 3.87 10.52
C LEU A 160 14.84 4.69 9.29
N ALA A 161 13.73 4.30 8.67
CA ALA A 161 13.15 5.04 7.56
C ALA A 161 12.71 6.46 7.99
N TRP A 162 12.14 6.58 9.19
CA TRP A 162 11.68 7.86 9.73
C TRP A 162 12.83 8.83 10.03
N GLU A 163 14.01 8.32 10.37
CA GLU A 163 15.23 9.15 10.53
C GLU A 163 15.70 9.75 9.19
N LEU A 164 15.26 9.20 8.05
CA LEU A 164 15.59 9.67 6.70
C LEU A 164 14.51 10.59 6.10
N VAL A 165 13.37 10.76 6.74
CA VAL A 165 12.24 11.60 6.29
C VAL A 165 12.38 13.10 6.72
#